data_c80694dd13e63f7a7ef77965d6c5d010
#
_entry.id   c80694dd13e63f7a7ef77965d6c5d010
#
_cell.length_a   1.000
_cell.length_b   1.000
_cell.length_c   1.000
_cell.angle_alpha   90.00
_cell.angle_beta   90.00
_cell.angle_gamma   90.00
#
_symmetry.space_group_name_H-M   'P 1'
#
loop_
_entity.id
_entity.type
_entity.pdbx_description
1 polymer ?
#
loop_
_entity_poly.entity_id
_entity_poly.type
_entity_poly.pdbx_seq_one_letter_code
_entity_poly.pdbx_strand_id
1 'polypeptide(L)'
;MDDGKLRALLTAVECGSFSKAAAQLGYTQSAMTHLVNKLEAEVGCTLLERDSQGIRLTDAGKQLLPYIQNVICACDTLLQEAAEQNDPRTRTLRIGCFASIARARLPELLRAFRELHPEIKMDVLVRGDELPAALASGEIQLALVDEARAQGFDFLPLADTPLVAVVPPDFPWEGET
;
A
#
# COMPACT_ATOMS: atom_id res chain seq x y z
N MET A 1 -14.97 -17.47 -3.69
CA MET A 1 -14.52 -16.17 -3.18
C MET A 1 -14.26 -15.29 -4.40
N ASP A 2 -14.76 -14.05 -4.44
CA ASP A 2 -14.52 -13.13 -5.56
C ASP A 2 -13.96 -11.80 -5.05
N ASP A 3 -13.27 -11.07 -5.93
CA ASP A 3 -12.59 -9.82 -5.65
C ASP A 3 -13.55 -8.72 -5.13
N GLY A 4 -14.77 -8.66 -5.64
CA GLY A 4 -15.75 -7.66 -5.20
C GLY A 4 -16.11 -7.74 -3.72
N LYS A 5 -16.15 -8.95 -3.13
CA LYS A 5 -16.40 -9.14 -1.70
C LYS A 5 -15.22 -8.69 -0.85
N LEU A 6 -13.99 -8.98 -1.31
CA LEU A 6 -12.78 -8.58 -0.62
C LEU A 6 -12.62 -7.05 -0.61
N ARG A 7 -12.87 -6.40 -1.75
CA ARG A 7 -12.87 -4.92 -1.85
C ARG A 7 -13.96 -4.29 -1.02
N ALA A 8 -15.16 -4.88 -0.98
CA ALA A 8 -16.25 -4.40 -0.13
C ALA A 8 -15.86 -4.40 1.35
N LEU A 9 -15.17 -5.45 1.83
CA LEU A 9 -14.65 -5.51 3.20
C LEU A 9 -13.63 -4.39 3.45
N LEU A 10 -12.60 -4.26 2.60
CA LEU A 10 -11.55 -3.25 2.78
C LEU A 10 -12.12 -1.85 2.80
N THR A 11 -12.95 -1.50 1.82
CA THR A 11 -13.56 -0.16 1.74
C THR A 11 -14.48 0.11 2.94
N ALA A 12 -15.17 -0.91 3.47
CA ALA A 12 -15.99 -0.75 4.68
C ALA A 12 -15.13 -0.44 5.91
N VAL A 13 -13.96 -1.07 6.03
CA VAL A 13 -12.98 -0.81 7.11
C VAL A 13 -12.40 0.59 6.99
N GLU A 14 -11.93 0.98 5.81
CA GLU A 14 -11.32 2.30 5.53
C GLU A 14 -12.31 3.45 5.81
N CYS A 15 -13.55 3.28 5.37
CA CYS A 15 -14.61 4.27 5.57
C CYS A 15 -15.18 4.28 6.99
N GLY A 16 -14.98 3.21 7.79
CA GLY A 16 -15.64 2.97 9.07
C GLY A 16 -17.17 2.88 8.99
N SER A 17 -17.74 2.75 7.78
CA SER A 17 -19.18 2.83 7.53
C SER A 17 -19.58 2.15 6.22
N PHE A 18 -20.57 1.25 6.27
CA PHE A 18 -21.12 0.62 5.07
C PHE A 18 -21.80 1.63 4.12
N SER A 19 -22.42 2.67 4.65
CA SER A 19 -23.07 3.68 3.80
C SER A 19 -22.05 4.49 3.01
N LYS A 20 -20.93 4.89 3.63
CA LYS A 20 -19.85 5.61 2.96
C LYS A 20 -19.15 4.70 1.93
N ALA A 21 -18.84 3.47 2.33
CA ALA A 21 -18.23 2.48 1.44
C ALA A 21 -19.12 2.16 0.23
N ALA A 22 -20.43 2.03 0.45
CA ALA A 22 -21.40 1.83 -0.62
C ALA A 22 -21.40 2.98 -1.64
N ALA A 23 -21.38 4.21 -1.16
CA ALA A 23 -21.30 5.40 -2.03
C ALA A 23 -19.98 5.42 -2.84
N GLN A 24 -18.87 5.04 -2.23
CA GLN A 24 -17.56 5.00 -2.89
C GLN A 24 -17.47 3.93 -3.99
N LEU A 25 -18.07 2.75 -3.76
CA LEU A 25 -18.02 1.64 -4.70
C LEU A 25 -19.22 1.58 -5.67
N GLY A 26 -20.16 2.53 -5.58
CA GLY A 26 -21.35 2.56 -6.44
C GLY A 26 -22.40 1.48 -6.10
N TYR A 27 -22.42 0.99 -4.85
CA TYR A 27 -23.37 0.01 -4.35
C TYR A 27 -24.44 0.66 -3.44
N THR A 28 -25.48 -0.11 -3.12
CA THR A 28 -26.37 0.22 -2.01
C THR A 28 -25.77 -0.31 -0.70
N GLN A 29 -26.15 0.29 0.44
CA GLN A 29 -25.71 -0.19 1.75
C GLN A 29 -26.09 -1.66 2.00
N SER A 30 -27.28 -2.07 1.54
CA SER A 30 -27.73 -3.47 1.66
C SER A 30 -26.87 -4.42 0.83
N ALA A 31 -26.48 -4.03 -0.39
CA ALA A 31 -25.57 -4.81 -1.23
C ALA A 31 -24.20 -4.96 -0.58
N MET A 32 -23.63 -3.88 -0.04
CA MET A 32 -22.36 -3.91 0.70
C MET A 32 -22.42 -4.86 1.88
N THR A 33 -23.47 -4.76 2.70
CA THR A 33 -23.68 -5.66 3.84
C THR A 33 -23.77 -7.12 3.37
N HIS A 34 -24.48 -7.37 2.27
CA HIS A 34 -24.62 -8.73 1.74
C HIS A 34 -23.29 -9.29 1.22
N LEU A 35 -22.46 -8.47 0.53
CA LEU A 35 -21.14 -8.89 0.05
C LEU A 35 -20.23 -9.30 1.20
N VAL A 36 -20.17 -8.49 2.27
CA VAL A 36 -19.35 -8.79 3.44
C VAL A 36 -19.86 -10.02 4.18
N ASN A 37 -21.16 -10.14 4.43
CA ASN A 37 -21.74 -11.32 5.09
C ASN A 37 -21.46 -12.61 4.28
N LYS A 38 -21.53 -12.55 2.95
CA LYS A 38 -21.14 -13.68 2.09
C LYS A 38 -19.66 -14.03 2.21
N LEU A 39 -18.77 -13.03 2.29
CA LEU A 39 -17.36 -13.28 2.50
C LEU A 39 -17.11 -13.96 3.83
N GLU A 40 -17.71 -13.47 4.93
CA GLU A 40 -17.59 -14.06 6.26
C GLU A 40 -18.11 -15.50 6.30
N ALA A 41 -19.21 -15.77 5.61
CA ALA A 41 -19.73 -17.14 5.48
C ALA A 41 -18.80 -18.07 4.68
N GLU A 42 -18.14 -17.58 3.63
CA GLU A 42 -17.17 -18.34 2.84
C GLU A 42 -15.86 -18.60 3.60
N VAL A 43 -15.41 -17.62 4.41
CA VAL A 43 -14.20 -17.74 5.23
C VAL A 43 -14.46 -18.52 6.53
N GLY A 44 -15.72 -18.56 6.97
CA GLY A 44 -16.15 -19.29 8.16
C GLY A 44 -15.94 -18.54 9.47
N CYS A 45 -15.67 -17.25 9.44
CA CYS A 45 -15.53 -16.42 10.63
C CYS A 45 -16.00 -14.97 10.39
N THR A 46 -16.40 -14.30 11.47
CA THR A 46 -16.76 -12.88 11.43
C THR A 46 -15.50 -12.03 11.34
N LEU A 47 -15.43 -11.16 10.33
CA LEU A 47 -14.29 -10.29 10.08
C LEU A 47 -14.53 -8.86 10.56
N LEU A 48 -15.80 -8.42 10.58
CA LEU A 48 -16.20 -7.08 11.02
C LEU A 48 -17.15 -7.15 12.22
N GLU A 49 -16.96 -6.21 13.13
CA GLU A 49 -17.90 -5.91 14.20
C GLU A 49 -18.45 -4.50 14.05
N ARG A 50 -19.67 -4.29 14.57
CA ARG A 50 -20.35 -2.99 14.54
C ARG A 50 -20.58 -2.53 15.97
N ASP A 51 -20.16 -1.35 16.25
CA ASP A 51 -20.45 -0.67 17.52
C ASP A 51 -21.03 0.74 17.30
N SER A 52 -21.22 1.47 18.40
CA SER A 52 -21.71 2.84 18.35
C SER A 52 -20.74 3.84 17.68
N GLN A 53 -19.51 3.43 17.43
CA GLN A 53 -18.47 4.25 16.78
C GLN A 53 -18.27 3.87 15.31
N GLY A 54 -18.93 2.82 14.82
CA GLY A 54 -18.90 2.41 13.43
C GLY A 54 -18.54 0.95 13.20
N ILE A 55 -17.73 0.71 12.15
CA ILE A 55 -17.28 -0.62 11.74
C ILE A 55 -15.81 -0.78 12.10
N ARG A 56 -15.47 -1.93 12.70
CA ARG A 56 -14.10 -2.30 13.04
C ARG A 56 -13.82 -3.75 12.65
N LEU A 57 -12.55 -4.06 12.49
CA LEU A 57 -12.10 -5.44 12.32
C LEU A 57 -12.17 -6.19 13.66
N THR A 58 -12.70 -7.40 13.62
CA THR A 58 -12.52 -8.39 14.69
C THR A 58 -11.03 -8.80 14.79
N ASP A 59 -10.66 -9.57 15.80
CA ASP A 59 -9.29 -10.10 15.89
C ASP A 59 -8.98 -11.07 14.74
N ALA A 60 -9.96 -11.89 14.32
CA ALA A 60 -9.86 -12.71 13.11
C ALA A 60 -9.69 -11.83 11.86
N GLY A 61 -10.46 -10.74 11.76
CA GLY A 61 -10.35 -9.77 10.66
C GLY A 61 -8.97 -9.14 10.58
N LYS A 62 -8.38 -8.73 11.71
CA LYS A 62 -7.00 -8.18 11.75
C LYS A 62 -5.96 -9.20 11.28
N GLN A 63 -6.09 -10.45 11.70
CA GLN A 63 -5.16 -11.53 11.30
C GLN A 63 -5.28 -11.87 9.81
N LEU A 64 -6.49 -11.84 9.25
CA LEU A 64 -6.74 -12.20 7.85
C LEU A 64 -6.59 -11.03 6.87
N LEU A 65 -6.60 -9.79 7.36
CA LEU A 65 -6.48 -8.58 6.52
C LEU A 65 -5.29 -8.60 5.58
N PRO A 66 -4.05 -8.96 5.99
CA PRO A 66 -2.91 -9.01 5.09
C PRO A 66 -3.10 -10.00 3.93
N TYR A 67 -3.72 -11.14 4.18
CA TYR A 67 -3.99 -12.14 3.15
C TYR A 67 -5.07 -11.67 2.17
N ILE A 68 -6.09 -10.96 2.67
CA ILE A 68 -7.12 -10.34 1.84
C ILE A 68 -6.51 -9.28 0.91
N GLN A 69 -5.65 -8.43 1.45
CA GLN A 69 -4.93 -7.41 0.68
C GLN A 69 -4.04 -8.05 -0.38
N ASN A 70 -3.32 -9.13 -0.06
CA ASN A 70 -2.48 -9.85 -1.01
C ASN A 70 -3.29 -10.44 -2.18
N VAL A 71 -4.48 -11.00 -1.91
CA VAL A 71 -5.35 -11.53 -2.98
C VAL A 71 -5.82 -10.42 -3.91
N ILE A 72 -6.26 -9.27 -3.36
CA ILE A 72 -6.69 -8.12 -4.16
C ILE A 72 -5.52 -7.63 -5.01
N CYS A 73 -4.35 -7.49 -4.42
CA CYS A 73 -3.15 -7.03 -5.13
C CYS A 73 -2.75 -7.99 -6.25
N ALA A 74 -2.82 -9.30 -6.02
CA ALA A 74 -2.55 -10.29 -7.06
C ALA A 74 -3.57 -10.21 -8.22
N CYS A 75 -4.84 -9.94 -7.92
CA CYS A 75 -5.86 -9.70 -8.95
C CYS A 75 -5.55 -8.42 -9.76
N ASP A 76 -5.17 -7.33 -9.08
CA ASP A 76 -4.81 -6.08 -9.75
C ASP A 76 -3.56 -6.24 -10.63
N THR A 77 -2.55 -6.96 -10.13
CA THR A 77 -1.35 -7.28 -10.89
C THR A 77 -1.68 -8.11 -12.14
N LEU A 78 -2.53 -9.13 -12.01
CA LEU A 78 -2.96 -9.94 -13.15
C LEU A 78 -3.64 -9.09 -14.22
N LEU A 79 -4.54 -8.19 -13.82
CA LEU A 79 -5.25 -7.30 -14.76
C LEU A 79 -4.30 -6.31 -15.43
N GLN A 80 -3.33 -5.81 -14.68
CA GLN A 80 -2.30 -4.93 -15.20
C GLN A 80 -1.41 -5.64 -16.22
N GLU A 81 -0.88 -6.80 -15.89
CA GLU A 81 -0.05 -7.60 -16.80
C GLU A 81 -0.81 -7.95 -18.09
N ALA A 82 -2.09 -8.31 -17.96
CA ALA A 82 -2.94 -8.57 -19.12
C ALA A 82 -3.13 -7.31 -20.00
N ALA A 83 -3.29 -6.14 -19.38
CA ALA A 83 -3.40 -4.87 -20.11
C ALA A 83 -2.08 -4.50 -20.80
N GLU A 84 -0.94 -4.73 -20.16
CA GLU A 84 0.39 -4.46 -20.72
C GLU A 84 0.74 -5.37 -21.91
N GLN A 85 0.23 -6.61 -21.92
CA GLN A 85 0.36 -7.49 -23.10
C GLN A 85 -0.43 -6.97 -24.30
N ASN A 86 -1.55 -6.30 -24.08
CA ASN A 86 -2.39 -5.75 -25.13
C ASN A 86 -1.90 -4.38 -25.64
N ASP A 87 -1.31 -3.55 -24.77
CA ASP A 87 -0.72 -2.26 -25.14
C ASP A 87 0.48 -1.93 -24.21
N PRO A 88 1.70 -2.05 -24.71
CA PRO A 88 2.92 -1.74 -23.95
C PRO A 88 2.97 -0.31 -23.38
N ARG A 89 2.14 0.63 -23.90
CA ARG A 89 2.04 2.00 -23.40
C ARG A 89 1.24 2.12 -22.12
N THR A 90 0.65 1.03 -21.64
CA THR A 90 -0.08 1.00 -20.36
C THR A 90 0.80 0.64 -19.17
N ARG A 91 2.11 0.41 -19.40
CA ARG A 91 3.05 0.06 -18.32
C ARG A 91 3.08 1.12 -17.25
N THR A 92 2.89 0.69 -16.01
CA THR A 92 2.92 1.55 -14.83
C THR A 92 3.93 1.00 -13.84
N LEU A 93 4.98 1.79 -13.54
CA LEU A 93 5.93 1.50 -12.48
C LEU A 93 5.43 2.13 -11.18
N ARG A 94 5.10 1.32 -10.18
CA ARG A 94 4.70 1.77 -8.85
C ARG A 94 5.89 1.72 -7.90
N ILE A 95 6.25 2.88 -7.37
CA ILE A 95 7.42 3.09 -6.52
C ILE A 95 6.95 3.48 -5.13
N GLY A 96 7.39 2.76 -4.10
CA GLY A 96 7.18 3.13 -2.71
C GLY A 96 8.39 3.86 -2.14
N CYS A 97 8.19 4.88 -1.31
CA CYS A 97 9.28 5.55 -0.61
C CYS A 97 8.81 6.30 0.64
N PHE A 98 9.76 6.66 1.49
CA PHE A 98 9.51 7.57 2.60
C PHE A 98 9.32 9.02 2.13
N ALA A 99 8.61 9.82 2.93
CA ALA A 99 8.37 11.22 2.65
C ALA A 99 9.66 12.06 2.49
N SER A 100 10.72 11.70 3.20
CA SER A 100 12.04 12.34 3.07
C SER A 100 12.65 12.12 1.68
N ILE A 101 12.61 10.87 1.18
CA ILE A 101 13.10 10.51 -0.15
C ILE A 101 12.22 11.13 -1.23
N ALA A 102 10.89 11.08 -1.05
CA ALA A 102 9.92 11.66 -1.98
C ALA A 102 10.18 13.17 -2.23
N ARG A 103 10.62 13.90 -1.20
CA ARG A 103 10.90 15.34 -1.31
C ARG A 103 12.30 15.64 -1.83
N ALA A 104 13.31 14.88 -1.37
CA ALA A 104 14.70 15.26 -1.58
C ALA A 104 15.34 14.67 -2.85
N ARG A 105 15.00 13.43 -3.19
CA ARG A 105 15.70 12.68 -4.24
C ARG A 105 14.81 12.23 -5.40
N LEU A 106 13.58 11.84 -5.08
CA LEU A 106 12.69 11.22 -6.06
C LEU A 106 12.35 12.13 -7.25
N PRO A 107 12.12 13.45 -7.11
CA PRO A 107 11.73 14.29 -8.25
C PRO A 107 12.78 14.32 -9.38
N GLU A 108 14.06 14.31 -9.00
CA GLU A 108 15.16 14.28 -9.97
C GLU A 108 15.24 12.91 -10.68
N LEU A 109 15.13 11.83 -9.92
CA LEU A 109 15.12 10.48 -10.47
C LEU A 109 13.94 10.24 -11.42
N LEU A 110 12.73 10.68 -11.03
CA LEU A 110 11.54 10.55 -11.86
C LEU A 110 11.66 11.35 -13.17
N ARG A 111 12.25 12.54 -13.12
CA ARG A 111 12.49 13.36 -14.32
C ARG A 111 13.46 12.64 -15.26
N ALA A 112 14.60 12.19 -14.78
CA ALA A 112 15.60 11.50 -15.58
C ALA A 112 15.03 10.19 -16.18
N PHE A 113 14.28 9.43 -15.39
CA PHE A 113 13.62 8.21 -15.87
C PHE A 113 12.59 8.50 -16.96
N ARG A 114 11.78 9.55 -16.80
CA ARG A 114 10.75 9.94 -17.78
C ARG A 114 11.33 10.42 -19.10
N GLU A 115 12.53 11.01 -19.08
CA GLU A 115 13.26 11.39 -20.30
C GLU A 115 13.74 10.17 -21.09
N LEU A 116 14.12 9.09 -20.40
CA LEU A 116 14.59 7.84 -21.01
C LEU A 116 13.44 6.90 -21.39
N HIS A 117 12.34 6.93 -20.67
CA HIS A 117 11.20 6.01 -20.77
C HIS A 117 9.87 6.77 -20.75
N PRO A 118 9.59 7.60 -21.77
CA PRO A 118 8.37 8.43 -21.80
C PRO A 118 7.08 7.62 -21.89
N GLU A 119 7.15 6.35 -22.32
CA GLU A 119 6.03 5.42 -22.45
C GLU A 119 5.59 4.81 -21.11
N ILE A 120 6.46 4.86 -20.07
CA ILE A 120 6.17 4.24 -18.76
C ILE A 120 5.51 5.27 -17.85
N LYS A 121 4.32 4.98 -17.35
CA LYS A 121 3.70 5.75 -16.29
C LYS A 121 4.37 5.41 -14.95
N MET A 122 4.46 6.40 -14.06
CA MET A 122 5.02 6.19 -12.74
C MET A 122 4.03 6.65 -11.68
N ASP A 123 3.72 5.76 -10.75
CA ASP A 123 2.93 6.05 -9.56
C ASP A 123 3.83 5.98 -8.32
N VAL A 124 3.69 6.94 -7.43
CA VAL A 124 4.52 7.03 -6.23
C VAL A 124 3.64 6.89 -4.98
N LEU A 125 3.95 5.86 -4.20
CA LEU A 125 3.33 5.58 -2.92
C LEU A 125 4.24 6.08 -1.80
N VAL A 126 3.81 7.13 -1.10
CA VAL A 126 4.56 7.66 0.05
C VAL A 126 3.99 7.06 1.32
N ARG A 127 4.72 6.15 1.93
CA ARG A 127 4.36 5.48 3.20
C ARG A 127 5.58 5.32 4.10
N GLY A 128 5.36 4.79 5.30
CA GLY A 128 6.37 4.48 6.30
C GLY A 128 6.70 2.98 6.34
N ASP A 129 6.43 2.38 7.49
CA ASP A 129 6.80 0.99 7.79
C ASP A 129 6.01 -0.06 7.00
N GLU A 130 4.96 0.33 6.30
CA GLU A 130 4.14 -0.57 5.47
C GLU A 130 4.78 -0.87 4.09
N LEU A 131 5.86 -0.21 3.70
CA LEU A 131 6.50 -0.41 2.38
C LEU A 131 6.95 -1.84 2.13
N PRO A 132 7.55 -2.58 3.08
CA PRO A 132 7.88 -3.99 2.88
C PRO A 132 6.66 -4.86 2.60
N ALA A 133 5.54 -4.60 3.28
CA ALA A 133 4.29 -5.32 3.04
C ALA A 133 3.70 -4.99 1.67
N ALA A 134 3.74 -3.73 1.25
CA ALA A 134 3.31 -3.29 -0.06
C ALA A 134 4.16 -3.90 -1.19
N LEU A 135 5.47 -4.07 -0.98
CA LEU A 135 6.36 -4.74 -1.91
C LEU A 135 6.07 -6.26 -1.97
N ALA A 136 5.92 -6.91 -0.81
CA ALA A 136 5.61 -8.33 -0.73
C ALA A 136 4.25 -8.68 -1.36
N SER A 137 3.26 -7.79 -1.26
CA SER A 137 1.95 -7.96 -1.88
C SER A 137 1.92 -7.64 -3.38
N GLY A 138 2.96 -6.98 -3.93
CA GLY A 138 2.98 -6.49 -5.30
C GLY A 138 2.21 -5.18 -5.52
N GLU A 139 1.76 -4.51 -4.45
CA GLU A 139 1.15 -3.16 -4.55
C GLU A 139 2.14 -2.17 -5.17
N ILE A 140 3.43 -2.35 -4.89
CA ILE A 140 4.55 -1.65 -5.52
C ILE A 140 5.55 -2.65 -6.08
N GLN A 141 6.25 -2.29 -7.15
CA GLN A 141 7.30 -3.11 -7.75
C GLN A 141 8.70 -2.76 -7.23
N LEU A 142 8.87 -1.55 -6.71
CA LEU A 142 10.15 -1.05 -6.21
C LEU A 142 9.92 -0.21 -4.96
N ALA A 143 10.79 -0.38 -3.96
CA ALA A 143 10.79 0.43 -2.75
C ALA A 143 12.13 1.12 -2.54
N LEU A 144 12.12 2.42 -2.24
CA LEU A 144 13.29 3.16 -1.79
C LEU A 144 13.23 3.26 -0.27
N VAL A 145 14.03 2.44 0.40
CA VAL A 145 14.03 2.26 1.86
C VAL A 145 15.46 2.19 2.38
N ASP A 146 15.62 2.20 3.69
CA ASP A 146 16.88 1.86 4.34
C ASP A 146 17.13 0.34 4.35
N GLU A 147 18.38 -0.06 4.56
CA GLU A 147 18.81 -1.47 4.57
C GLU A 147 18.05 -2.30 5.62
N ALA A 148 17.72 -1.73 6.77
CA ALA A 148 17.03 -2.44 7.83
C ALA A 148 15.64 -2.94 7.38
N ARG A 149 14.99 -2.21 6.47
CA ARG A 149 13.67 -2.55 5.90
C ARG A 149 13.75 -3.38 4.63
N ALA A 150 14.96 -3.55 4.07
CA ALA A 150 15.19 -4.37 2.88
C ALA A 150 15.33 -5.87 3.21
N GLN A 151 15.32 -6.25 4.49
CA GLN A 151 15.49 -7.65 4.91
C GLN A 151 14.42 -8.56 4.28
N GLY A 152 14.89 -9.64 3.66
CA GLY A 152 14.02 -10.61 2.97
C GLY A 152 13.70 -10.27 1.52
N PHE A 153 14.26 -9.17 1.00
CA PHE A 153 14.16 -8.75 -0.41
C PHE A 153 15.55 -8.62 -1.04
N ASP A 154 15.60 -8.75 -2.35
CA ASP A 154 16.78 -8.34 -3.11
C ASP A 154 16.89 -6.82 -3.06
N PHE A 155 18.08 -6.28 -2.75
CA PHE A 155 18.28 -4.85 -2.69
C PHE A 155 19.59 -4.40 -3.34
N LEU A 156 19.59 -3.18 -3.83
CA LEU A 156 20.75 -2.50 -4.40
C LEU A 156 21.05 -1.24 -3.58
N PRO A 157 22.24 -1.13 -2.95
CA PRO A 157 22.62 0.11 -2.27
C PRO A 157 22.77 1.25 -3.28
N LEU A 158 22.08 2.37 -3.04
CA LEU A 158 22.10 3.54 -3.92
C LEU A 158 22.98 4.67 -3.34
N ALA A 159 22.97 4.86 -2.03
CA ALA A 159 23.74 5.87 -1.34
C ALA A 159 23.82 5.59 0.15
N ASP A 160 24.90 6.04 0.78
CA ASP A 160 25.02 6.07 2.23
C ASP A 160 24.42 7.37 2.78
N THR A 161 23.64 7.26 3.86
CA THR A 161 23.05 8.42 4.53
C THR A 161 23.48 8.40 6.00
N PRO A 162 24.40 9.28 6.41
CA PRO A 162 24.84 9.33 7.80
C PRO A 162 23.70 9.81 8.70
N LEU A 163 23.55 9.16 9.85
CA LEU A 163 22.72 9.68 10.92
C LEU A 163 23.48 10.83 11.60
N VAL A 164 22.79 11.96 11.80
CA VAL A 164 23.32 13.09 12.53
C VAL A 164 22.40 13.44 13.70
N ALA A 165 22.99 13.79 14.83
CA ALA A 165 22.25 14.35 15.94
C ALA A 165 22.10 15.86 15.73
N VAL A 166 20.88 16.36 15.86
CA VAL A 166 20.61 17.79 15.87
C VAL A 166 20.37 18.23 17.31
N VAL A 167 21.19 19.12 17.80
CA VAL A 167 21.11 19.62 19.18
C VAL A 167 20.95 21.14 19.16
N PRO A 168 20.37 21.76 20.21
CA PRO A 168 20.35 23.22 20.37
C PRO A 168 21.75 23.81 20.35
N PRO A 169 21.92 25.09 19.93
CA PRO A 169 23.23 25.73 19.87
C PRO A 169 24.01 25.72 21.20
N ASP A 170 23.31 25.79 22.33
CA ASP A 170 23.89 25.81 23.68
C ASP A 170 23.93 24.44 24.36
N PHE A 171 23.70 23.36 23.61
CA PHE A 171 23.75 22.01 24.16
C PHE A 171 25.18 21.63 24.53
N PRO A 172 25.44 21.21 25.78
CA PRO A 172 26.80 20.83 26.21
C PRO A 172 27.19 19.50 25.53
N TRP A 173 27.89 19.61 24.42
CA TRP A 173 28.41 18.47 23.67
C TRP A 173 29.86 18.23 24.04
N GLU A 174 30.17 17.09 24.64
CA GLU A 174 31.53 16.67 25.02
C GLU A 174 32.11 15.61 24.06
N GLY A 175 31.55 15.46 22.87
CA GLY A 175 31.98 14.47 21.87
C GLY A 175 32.90 15.08 20.80
N GLU A 176 33.76 14.24 20.22
CA GLU A 176 34.54 14.60 19.03
C GLU A 176 33.64 14.78 17.80
N THR A 177 33.88 15.81 17.00
CA THR A 177 33.20 16.08 15.72
C THR A 177 33.77 15.20 14.61
#